data_74a1ba2f0ac71feaba3451e3f0009531
#
_entry.id   74a1ba2f0ac71feaba3451e3f0009531
#
_cell.length_a   1.000
_cell.length_b   1.000
_cell.length_c   1.000
_cell.angle_alpha   90.00
_cell.angle_beta   90.00
_cell.angle_gamma   90.00
#
_symmetry.space_group_name_H-M   'P 1'
#
loop_
_entity.id
_entity.type
_entity.pdbx_description
1 polymer ?
#
loop_
_entity_poly.entity_id
_entity_poly.type
_entity_poly.pdbx_seq_one_letter_code
_entity_poly.pdbx_strand_id
1 'polypeptide(L)'
;PPRSTLFPYTTLFRSLKRLKTTVRWLERLNPDAASSLREGMEETLTVVRLGVPELLRRTLATTNPIESAFSVAENVTRRVKCWREGDMRQRWCTAGLLRAESKFRRVKGHRYMPQLLKALDRLVRRKGLDEKRKIA
;
A
#
# COMPACT_ATOMS: atom_id res chain seq x y z
N PRO A 1 -6.17 -27.73 18.01
CA PRO A 1 -7.05 -27.43 16.88
C PRO A 1 -6.50 -26.23 16.10
N PRO A 2 -6.39 -26.27 14.77
CA PRO A 2 -5.91 -25.15 14.01
C PRO A 2 -6.90 -23.99 14.21
N ARG A 3 -6.39 -22.84 14.65
CA ARG A 3 -7.17 -21.62 14.78
C ARG A 3 -7.77 -21.29 13.42
N SER A 4 -9.09 -21.29 13.39
CA SER A 4 -9.94 -21.08 12.23
C SER A 4 -9.32 -20.06 11.29
N THR A 5 -9.06 -20.47 10.07
CA THR A 5 -8.89 -19.60 8.91
C THR A 5 -10.21 -18.87 8.71
N LEU A 6 -10.40 -17.78 9.45
CA LEU A 6 -11.48 -16.84 9.19
C LEU A 6 -11.33 -16.38 7.75
N PHE A 7 -12.28 -16.79 6.92
CA PHE A 7 -12.34 -16.47 5.51
C PHE A 7 -12.04 -14.97 5.30
N PRO A 8 -11.21 -14.59 4.32
CA PRO A 8 -10.85 -13.20 4.07
C PRO A 8 -12.07 -12.27 3.93
N TYR A 9 -13.21 -12.80 3.48
CA TYR A 9 -14.48 -12.09 3.38
C TYR A 9 -15.07 -11.62 4.72
N THR A 10 -14.98 -12.42 5.78
CA THR A 10 -15.48 -12.03 7.11
C THR A 10 -14.65 -10.91 7.71
N THR A 11 -13.34 -10.92 7.50
CA THR A 11 -12.45 -9.86 7.95
C THR A 11 -12.72 -8.57 7.19
N LEU A 12 -12.87 -8.65 5.87
CA LEU A 12 -13.18 -7.50 5.02
C LEU A 12 -14.52 -6.87 5.41
N PHE A 13 -15.55 -7.69 5.60
CA PHE A 13 -16.88 -7.21 5.99
C PHE A 13 -16.88 -6.52 7.36
N ARG A 14 -16.18 -7.09 8.35
CA ARG A 14 -16.03 -6.47 9.67
C ARG A 14 -15.29 -5.14 9.59
N SER A 15 -14.21 -5.08 8.81
CA SER A 15 -13.43 -3.85 8.63
C SER A 15 -14.26 -2.76 7.96
N LEU A 16 -14.99 -3.08 6.90
CA LEU A 16 -15.92 -2.14 6.24
C LEU A 16 -16.99 -1.63 7.19
N LYS A 17 -17.61 -2.51 7.97
CA LYS A 17 -18.64 -2.13 8.95
C LYS A 17 -18.07 -1.15 9.98
N ARG A 18 -16.88 -1.43 10.53
CA ARG A 18 -16.21 -0.54 11.49
C ARG A 18 -15.88 0.81 10.87
N LEU A 19 -15.29 0.85 9.69
CA LEU A 19 -14.96 2.09 9.00
C LEU A 19 -16.22 2.93 8.72
N LYS A 20 -17.31 2.33 8.24
CA LYS A 20 -18.58 3.03 8.04
C LYS A 20 -19.16 3.58 9.34
N THR A 21 -19.01 2.87 10.45
CA THR A 21 -19.43 3.38 11.77
C THR A 21 -18.57 4.56 12.20
N THR A 22 -17.25 4.49 11.99
CA THR A 22 -16.32 5.59 12.27
C THR A 22 -16.64 6.82 11.42
N VAL A 23 -16.93 6.65 10.13
CA VAL A 23 -17.35 7.77 9.25
C VAL A 23 -18.58 8.45 9.80
N ARG A 24 -19.64 7.70 10.17
CA ARG A 24 -20.87 8.30 10.75
C ARG A 24 -20.63 9.04 12.05
N TRP A 25 -19.71 8.56 12.86
CA TRP A 25 -19.31 9.24 14.09
C TRP A 25 -18.54 10.52 13.79
N LEU A 26 -17.59 10.48 12.84
CA LEU A 26 -16.82 11.65 12.40
C LEU A 26 -17.68 12.70 11.73
N GLU A 27 -18.72 12.33 10.99
CA GLU A 27 -19.65 13.27 10.35
C GLU A 27 -20.27 14.27 11.34
N ARG A 28 -20.44 13.85 12.61
CA ARG A 28 -20.97 14.71 13.69
C ARG A 28 -19.91 15.63 14.31
N LEU A 29 -18.64 15.26 14.23
CA LEU A 29 -17.53 15.98 14.88
C LEU A 29 -16.74 16.84 13.88
N ASN A 30 -16.42 16.27 12.74
CA ASN A 30 -15.64 16.91 11.70
C ASN A 30 -16.01 16.32 10.33
N PRO A 31 -16.86 17.00 9.55
CA PRO A 31 -17.30 16.56 8.23
C PRO A 31 -16.16 16.37 7.23
N ASP A 32 -15.11 17.20 7.28
CA ASP A 32 -13.97 17.11 6.38
C ASP A 32 -13.15 15.85 6.62
N ALA A 33 -12.92 15.52 7.89
CA ALA A 33 -12.28 14.26 8.26
C ALA A 33 -13.11 13.03 7.85
N ALA A 34 -14.44 13.11 7.95
CA ALA A 34 -15.34 12.06 7.49
C ALA A 34 -15.28 11.89 5.96
N SER A 35 -15.21 12.97 5.21
CA SER A 35 -15.07 12.97 3.75
C SER A 35 -13.75 12.34 3.33
N SER A 36 -12.64 12.74 3.94
CA SER A 36 -11.31 12.18 3.68
C SER A 36 -11.26 10.66 3.97
N LEU A 37 -11.84 10.23 5.08
CA LEU A 37 -11.91 8.80 5.40
C LEU A 37 -12.80 8.04 4.42
N ARG A 38 -13.86 8.62 3.90
CA ARG A 38 -14.76 8.01 2.92
C ARG A 38 -14.07 7.85 1.58
N GLU A 39 -13.30 8.85 1.14
CA GLU A 39 -12.53 8.82 -0.10
C GLU A 39 -11.48 7.69 -0.07
N GLY A 40 -10.67 7.59 0.99
CA GLY A 40 -9.62 6.57 1.12
C GLY A 40 -10.07 5.20 1.63
N MET A 41 -11.37 4.96 1.80
CA MET A 41 -11.87 3.74 2.45
C MET A 41 -11.58 2.47 1.66
N GLU A 42 -11.71 2.51 0.33
CA GLU A 42 -11.48 1.35 -0.52
C GLU A 42 -10.00 1.00 -0.63
N GLU A 43 -9.16 2.01 -0.74
CA GLU A 43 -7.70 1.90 -0.79
C GLU A 43 -7.16 1.29 0.49
N THR A 44 -7.63 1.75 1.64
CA THR A 44 -7.25 1.24 2.98
C THR A 44 -7.51 -0.26 3.11
N LEU A 45 -8.53 -0.79 2.45
CA LEU A 45 -8.90 -2.20 2.51
C LEU A 45 -8.28 -3.06 1.39
N THR A 46 -7.51 -2.47 0.49
CA THR A 46 -6.94 -3.19 -0.66
C THR A 46 -6.11 -4.39 -0.24
N VAL A 47 -5.23 -4.25 0.77
CA VAL A 47 -4.40 -5.35 1.26
C VAL A 47 -5.22 -6.51 1.83
N VAL A 48 -6.35 -6.20 2.48
CA VAL A 48 -7.28 -7.23 3.00
C VAL A 48 -8.02 -7.90 1.85
N ARG A 49 -8.42 -7.13 0.84
CA ARG A 49 -9.14 -7.60 -0.36
C ARG A 49 -8.29 -8.53 -1.22
N LEU A 50 -6.97 -8.33 -1.24
CA LEU A 50 -6.03 -9.20 -1.96
C LEU A 50 -5.97 -10.63 -1.40
N GLY A 51 -6.43 -10.86 -0.18
CA GLY A 51 -6.48 -12.19 0.42
C GLY A 51 -5.12 -12.86 0.64
N VAL A 52 -4.05 -12.07 0.73
CA VAL A 52 -2.71 -12.60 0.98
C VAL A 52 -2.57 -13.11 2.44
N PRO A 53 -1.69 -14.10 2.68
CA PRO A 53 -1.45 -14.62 4.03
C PRO A 53 -1.07 -13.54 5.03
N GLU A 54 -1.46 -13.74 6.29
CA GLU A 54 -1.33 -12.73 7.35
C GLU A 54 0.10 -12.20 7.51
N LEU A 55 1.10 -13.06 7.37
CA LEU A 55 2.50 -12.69 7.52
C LEU A 55 2.92 -11.64 6.48
N LEU A 56 2.51 -11.79 5.23
CA LEU A 56 2.77 -10.83 4.16
C LEU A 56 1.86 -9.59 4.32
N ARG A 57 0.61 -9.79 4.70
CA ARG A 57 -0.34 -8.71 4.95
C ARG A 57 0.17 -7.72 6.01
N ARG A 58 0.73 -8.21 7.11
CA ARG A 58 1.33 -7.34 8.14
C ARG A 58 2.47 -6.49 7.59
N THR A 59 3.29 -7.04 6.72
CA THR A 59 4.38 -6.29 6.08
C THR A 59 3.86 -5.23 5.11
N LEU A 60 2.81 -5.55 4.35
CA LEU A 60 2.20 -4.63 3.38
C LEU A 60 1.28 -3.57 4.04
N ALA A 61 0.90 -3.75 5.29
CA ALA A 61 0.07 -2.81 6.04
C ALA A 61 0.88 -1.69 6.72
N THR A 62 2.16 -1.57 6.44
CA THR A 62 3.06 -0.55 7.03
C THR A 62 3.84 0.16 5.95
N THR A 63 4.12 1.44 6.16
CA THR A 63 4.97 2.28 5.30
C THR A 63 6.46 2.13 5.61
N ASN A 64 6.81 1.42 6.69
CA ASN A 64 8.21 1.26 7.15
C ASN A 64 9.21 0.86 6.05
N PRO A 65 8.90 -0.06 5.10
CA PRO A 65 9.86 -0.41 4.04
C PRO A 65 10.18 0.76 3.12
N ILE A 66 9.18 1.57 2.78
CA ILE A 66 9.33 2.74 1.90
C ILE A 66 10.05 3.88 2.64
N GLU A 67 9.69 4.13 3.91
CA GLU A 67 10.34 5.13 4.76
C GLU A 67 11.82 4.79 4.97
N SER A 68 12.14 3.53 5.19
CA SER A 68 13.53 3.05 5.29
C SER A 68 14.30 3.29 3.99
N ALA A 69 13.69 3.03 2.83
CA ALA A 69 14.30 3.28 1.54
C ALA A 69 14.58 4.78 1.32
N PHE A 70 13.60 5.63 1.63
CA PHE A 70 13.75 7.08 1.52
C PHE A 70 14.79 7.64 2.49
N SER A 71 14.85 7.14 3.72
CA SER A 71 15.88 7.54 4.68
C SER A 71 17.30 7.25 4.17
N VAL A 72 17.50 6.10 3.52
CA VAL A 72 18.79 5.79 2.90
C VAL A 72 19.08 6.68 1.70
N ALA A 73 18.08 6.93 0.85
CA ALA A 73 18.22 7.84 -0.30
C ALA A 73 18.50 9.27 0.16
N GLU A 74 17.82 9.75 1.19
CA GLU A 74 18.05 11.06 1.79
C GLU A 74 19.47 11.19 2.32
N ASN A 75 20.03 10.18 2.99
CA ASN A 75 21.42 10.21 3.45
C ASN A 75 22.44 10.38 2.31
N VAL A 76 22.13 9.91 1.11
CA VAL A 76 22.96 10.11 -0.09
C VAL A 76 22.79 11.52 -0.63
N THR A 77 21.55 11.99 -0.75
CA THR A 77 21.21 13.27 -1.38
C THR A 77 21.43 14.48 -0.47
N ARG A 78 21.37 14.32 0.85
CA ARG A 78 21.54 15.37 1.86
C ARG A 78 22.85 16.16 1.74
N ARG A 79 23.88 15.54 1.20
CA ARG A 79 25.19 16.18 1.01
C ARG A 79 25.24 17.13 -0.19
N VAL A 80 24.23 17.07 -1.06
CA VAL A 80 24.14 17.93 -2.24
C VAL A 80 23.53 19.26 -1.82
N LYS A 81 24.35 20.29 -1.72
CA LYS A 81 23.92 21.63 -1.28
C LYS A 81 23.32 22.48 -2.40
N CYS A 82 23.67 22.21 -3.64
CA CYS A 82 23.19 22.97 -4.80
C CYS A 82 22.64 22.00 -5.85
N TRP A 83 21.38 22.19 -6.19
CA TRP A 83 20.69 21.41 -7.20
C TRP A 83 20.64 22.21 -8.50
N ARG A 84 21.40 21.78 -9.50
CA ARG A 84 21.33 22.34 -10.85
C ARG A 84 20.12 21.80 -11.59
N GLU A 85 19.67 22.50 -12.60
CA GLU A 85 18.59 22.07 -13.47
C GLU A 85 18.97 20.84 -14.31
N GLY A 86 17.95 20.20 -14.91
CA GLY A 86 18.11 19.02 -15.75
C GLY A 86 18.16 17.73 -14.96
N ASP A 87 18.88 16.75 -15.49
CA ASP A 87 18.91 15.36 -15.00
C ASP A 87 19.61 15.16 -13.64
N MET A 88 20.18 16.21 -13.05
CA MET A 88 20.93 16.08 -11.80
C MET A 88 20.07 15.52 -10.67
N ARG A 89 18.85 16.03 -10.50
CA ARG A 89 17.91 15.55 -9.47
C ARG A 89 17.58 14.08 -9.67
N GLN A 90 17.27 13.70 -10.91
CA GLN A 90 16.95 12.34 -11.27
C GLN A 90 18.12 11.39 -11.03
N ARG A 91 19.33 11.77 -11.43
CA ARG A 91 20.56 10.97 -11.21
C ARG A 91 20.84 10.74 -9.72
N TRP A 92 20.74 11.78 -8.90
CA TRP A 92 20.95 11.65 -7.46
C TRP A 92 19.85 10.84 -6.77
N CYS A 93 18.59 11.01 -7.18
CA CYS A 93 17.49 10.20 -6.71
C CYS A 93 17.71 8.72 -7.04
N THR A 94 18.07 8.42 -8.28
CA THR A 94 18.39 7.06 -8.74
C THR A 94 19.57 6.47 -7.96
N ALA A 95 20.65 7.22 -7.78
CA ALA A 95 21.80 6.76 -6.99
C ALA A 95 21.43 6.47 -5.54
N GLY A 96 20.58 7.31 -4.93
CA GLY A 96 20.05 7.10 -3.59
C GLY A 96 19.19 5.85 -3.48
N LEU A 97 18.32 5.63 -4.44
CA LEU A 97 17.45 4.44 -4.48
C LEU A 97 18.24 3.15 -4.74
N LEU A 98 19.22 3.16 -5.64
CA LEU A 98 20.12 2.01 -5.87
C LEU A 98 20.93 1.69 -4.61
N ARG A 99 21.36 2.72 -3.87
CA ARG A 99 22.00 2.52 -2.57
C ARG A 99 21.04 1.92 -1.55
N ALA A 100 19.78 2.34 -1.54
CA ALA A 100 18.77 1.77 -0.67
C ALA A 100 18.50 0.30 -1.03
N GLU A 101 18.38 -0.01 -2.32
CA GLU A 101 18.18 -1.36 -2.83
C GLU A 101 19.26 -2.33 -2.34
N SER A 102 20.53 -1.91 -2.35
CA SER A 102 21.65 -2.75 -1.85
C SER A 102 21.54 -3.14 -0.37
N LYS A 103 20.68 -2.43 0.39
CA LYS A 103 20.42 -2.67 1.82
C LYS A 103 19.11 -3.41 2.08
N PHE A 104 18.32 -3.67 1.06
CA PHE A 104 17.03 -4.34 1.24
C PHE A 104 17.21 -5.74 1.78
N ARG A 105 16.41 -6.05 2.78
CA ARG A 105 16.31 -7.39 3.35
C ARG A 105 15.02 -8.04 2.86
N ARG A 106 15.00 -9.36 2.84
CA ARG A 106 13.79 -10.11 2.51
C ARG A 106 12.68 -9.75 3.49
N VAL A 107 11.53 -9.35 2.97
CA VAL A 107 10.36 -9.03 3.78
C VAL A 107 9.77 -10.29 4.42
N LYS A 108 9.19 -10.15 5.60
CA LYS A 108 8.45 -11.25 6.25
C LYS A 108 7.31 -11.67 5.33
N GLY A 109 7.22 -12.97 5.07
CA GLY A 109 6.21 -13.51 4.14
C GLY A 109 6.60 -13.45 2.66
N HIS A 110 7.86 -13.19 2.30
CA HIS A 110 8.34 -13.15 0.90
C HIS A 110 7.98 -14.41 0.09
N ARG A 111 7.86 -15.57 0.73
CA ARG A 111 7.43 -16.82 0.08
C ARG A 111 6.04 -16.74 -0.54
N TYR A 112 5.21 -15.79 -0.09
CA TYR A 112 3.86 -15.56 -0.58
C TYR A 112 3.78 -14.48 -1.67
N MET A 113 4.92 -13.91 -2.10
CA MET A 113 4.96 -12.95 -3.20
C MET A 113 4.32 -13.45 -4.49
N PRO A 114 4.50 -14.71 -4.92
CA PRO A 114 3.81 -15.22 -6.12
C PRO A 114 2.27 -15.17 -5.98
N GLN A 115 1.75 -15.36 -4.77
CA GLN A 115 0.30 -15.24 -4.52
C GLN A 115 -0.17 -13.79 -4.62
N LEU A 116 0.62 -12.84 -4.11
CA LEU A 116 0.36 -11.41 -4.25
C LEU A 116 0.32 -10.99 -5.72
N LEU A 117 1.31 -11.39 -6.52
CA LEU A 117 1.36 -11.07 -7.95
C LEU A 117 0.13 -11.59 -8.69
N LYS A 118 -0.26 -12.85 -8.46
CA LYS A 118 -1.49 -13.41 -9.03
C LYS A 118 -2.75 -12.65 -8.60
N ALA A 119 -2.81 -12.16 -7.35
CA ALA A 119 -3.94 -11.38 -6.87
C ALA A 119 -3.99 -10.00 -7.50
N LEU A 120 -2.85 -9.35 -7.70
CA LEU A 120 -2.73 -8.07 -8.40
C LEU A 120 -3.12 -8.19 -9.87
N ASP A 121 -2.65 -9.20 -10.58
CA ASP A 121 -3.01 -9.46 -11.98
C ASP A 121 -4.55 -9.62 -12.15
N ARG A 122 -5.18 -10.33 -11.21
CA ARG A 122 -6.64 -10.47 -11.22
C ARG A 122 -7.36 -9.12 -11.02
N LEU A 123 -6.83 -8.26 -10.14
CA LEU A 123 -7.39 -6.93 -9.92
C LEU A 123 -7.25 -6.03 -11.14
N VAL A 124 -6.06 -6.01 -11.77
CA VAL A 124 -5.79 -5.20 -12.96
C VAL A 124 -6.70 -5.64 -14.12
N ARG A 125 -6.82 -6.95 -14.35
CA ARG A 125 -7.72 -7.50 -15.38
C ARG A 125 -9.19 -7.13 -15.13
N ARG A 126 -9.67 -7.19 -13.88
CA ARG A 126 -11.04 -6.78 -13.52
C ARG A 126 -11.27 -5.30 -13.78
N LYS A 127 -10.35 -4.42 -13.34
CA LYS A 127 -10.47 -2.97 -13.60
C LYS A 127 -10.50 -2.67 -15.10
N GLY A 128 -9.62 -3.28 -15.88
CA GLY A 128 -9.60 -3.11 -17.35
C GLY A 128 -10.86 -3.62 -18.06
N LEU A 129 -11.52 -4.66 -17.53
CA LEU A 129 -12.82 -5.13 -18.05
C LEU A 129 -13.96 -4.18 -17.68
N ASP A 130 -13.94 -3.63 -16.46
CA ASP A 130 -14.96 -2.68 -16.00
C ASP A 130 -14.86 -1.33 -16.72
N GLU A 131 -13.65 -0.86 -17.05
CA GLU A 131 -13.44 0.34 -17.86
C GLU A 131 -13.94 0.15 -19.29
N LYS A 132 -13.66 -0.98 -19.92
CA LYS A 132 -14.17 -1.30 -21.26
C LYS A 132 -15.70 -1.38 -21.31
N ARG A 133 -16.35 -1.86 -20.25
CA ARG A 133 -17.82 -1.90 -20.12
C ARG A 133 -18.46 -0.53 -19.92
N LYS A 134 -17.72 0.45 -19.41
CA LYS A 134 -18.23 1.83 -19.23
C LYS A 134 -18.13 2.66 -20.50
N ILE A 135 -17.31 2.25 -21.46
CA ILE A 135 -17.06 2.96 -22.73
C ILE A 135 -17.92 2.36 -23.86
N ALA A 136 -18.48 1.16 -23.70
CA ALA A 136 -19.43 0.51 -24.63
C ALA A 136 -20.87 0.74 -24.21
#